data_7c66c044637ac223605874be812f24c4
#
_entry.id   7c66c044637ac223605874be812f24c4
#
_cell.length_a   1.000
_cell.length_b   1.000
_cell.length_c   1.000
_cell.angle_alpha   90.00
_cell.angle_beta   90.00
_cell.angle_gamma   90.00
#
_symmetry.space_group_name_H-M   'P 1'
#
loop_
_entity.id
_entity.type
_entity.pdbx_description
1 polymer ?
#
loop_
_entity_poly.entity_id
_entity_poly.type
_entity_poly.pdbx_seq_one_letter_code
_entity_poly.pdbx_strand_id
1 'polypeptide(L)'
;MTRPEGKGEDTAEFIRKLSWTPLIVHTVELKPREASDLFTEFRTVLSEASIDWLVFMSPVGVQVLFNLLRTHGNLLPSMLGNPRIVAVGPKTRQALTEQGVRDVLVPATYTSEGVAELLSSSSRLDGARVVLARSSEANESLATRLAMRGANVSSVTVYSSSLPQNDLTVTRLVETLKEDLVDGILFTSSLSATNLFRIAERIVSLNELARLLDDCLIGAIGPITAEKLRRLGVKPDLQPDRYLIEESLRLMAETLRRRESDTAAIISVPPGN
;
A
#
# COMPACT_ATOMS: atom_id res chain seq x y z
N MET A 1 -11.27 7.54 3.36
CA MET A 1 -10.30 6.48 3.01
C MET A 1 -8.88 6.92 3.36
N THR A 2 -8.08 6.06 3.99
CA THR A 2 -6.69 6.37 4.34
C THR A 2 -5.74 6.21 3.16
N ARG A 3 -4.84 7.19 2.92
CA ARG A 3 -3.85 7.18 1.83
C ARG A 3 -2.56 7.88 2.26
N PRO A 4 -1.42 7.57 1.61
CA PRO A 4 -0.24 8.43 1.71
C PRO A 4 -0.50 9.84 1.20
N GLU A 5 0.22 10.82 1.75
CA GLU A 5 0.17 12.20 1.27
C GLU A 5 0.52 12.30 -0.22
N GLY A 6 -0.16 13.17 -0.94
CA GLY A 6 -0.01 13.32 -2.40
C GLY A 6 -0.55 12.14 -3.23
N LYS A 7 -1.20 11.16 -2.60
CA LYS A 7 -1.86 10.02 -3.26
C LYS A 7 -3.35 10.01 -2.93
N GLY A 8 -4.17 9.61 -3.89
CA GLY A 8 -5.59 9.40 -3.64
C GLY A 8 -6.54 10.10 -4.61
N GLU A 9 -6.06 11.00 -5.48
CA GLU A 9 -6.96 11.71 -6.42
C GLU A 9 -7.67 10.74 -7.37
N ASP A 10 -6.94 9.78 -7.98
CA ASP A 10 -7.56 8.72 -8.81
C ASP A 10 -8.64 7.96 -8.05
N THR A 11 -8.39 7.72 -6.76
CA THR A 11 -9.33 7.01 -5.90
C THR A 11 -10.51 7.90 -5.50
N ALA A 12 -10.27 9.18 -5.26
CA ALA A 12 -11.34 10.14 -5.01
C ALA A 12 -12.27 10.24 -6.22
N GLU A 13 -11.70 10.29 -7.44
CA GLU A 13 -12.48 10.26 -8.68
C GLU A 13 -13.31 8.97 -8.81
N PHE A 14 -12.72 7.83 -8.47
CA PHE A 14 -13.44 6.55 -8.46
C PHE A 14 -14.60 6.54 -7.45
N ILE A 15 -14.41 7.09 -6.24
CA ILE A 15 -15.47 7.23 -5.22
C ILE A 15 -16.60 8.14 -5.74
N ARG A 16 -16.28 9.25 -6.41
CA ARG A 16 -17.30 10.13 -7.04
C ARG A 16 -18.09 9.40 -8.11
N LYS A 17 -17.46 8.52 -8.90
CA LYS A 17 -18.17 7.67 -9.89
C LYS A 17 -19.14 6.66 -9.25
N LEU A 18 -18.95 6.33 -7.97
CA LEU A 18 -19.91 5.56 -7.19
C LEU A 18 -21.04 6.40 -6.58
N SER A 19 -21.07 7.70 -6.90
CA SER A 19 -22.01 8.72 -6.37
C SER A 19 -21.80 9.03 -4.88
N TRP A 20 -20.57 8.95 -4.40
CA TRP A 20 -20.20 9.23 -3.02
C TRP A 20 -19.24 10.39 -2.90
N THR A 21 -19.24 11.02 -1.73
CA THR A 21 -18.31 12.10 -1.39
C THR A 21 -17.03 11.51 -0.80
N PRO A 22 -15.88 11.67 -1.47
CA PRO A 22 -14.62 11.14 -0.95
C PRO A 22 -14.04 12.05 0.14
N LEU A 23 -13.65 11.46 1.26
CA LEU A 23 -12.76 12.05 2.24
C LEU A 23 -11.43 11.27 2.23
N ILE A 24 -10.38 11.89 1.67
CA ILE A 24 -9.04 11.30 1.64
C ILE A 24 -8.28 11.75 2.88
N VAL A 25 -7.85 10.78 3.69
CA VAL A 25 -7.19 11.01 4.96
C VAL A 25 -5.72 10.61 4.84
N HIS A 26 -4.83 11.57 4.94
CA HIS A 26 -3.40 11.35 4.86
C HIS A 26 -2.84 10.91 6.21
N THR A 27 -2.44 9.65 6.29
CA THR A 27 -1.92 9.04 7.53
C THR A 27 -0.47 8.57 7.36
N VAL A 28 0.08 8.69 6.16
CA VAL A 28 1.45 8.28 5.83
C VAL A 28 2.06 9.33 4.93
N GLU A 29 3.24 9.81 5.28
CA GLU A 29 4.12 10.57 4.40
C GLU A 29 5.19 9.63 3.85
N LEU A 30 5.39 9.65 2.53
CA LEU A 30 6.42 8.86 1.87
C LEU A 30 7.61 9.77 1.57
N LYS A 31 8.74 9.48 2.20
CA LYS A 31 9.99 10.24 2.02
C LYS A 31 10.95 9.47 1.12
N PRO A 32 11.15 9.89 -0.15
CA PRO A 32 12.23 9.37 -0.97
C PRO A 32 13.56 9.50 -0.22
N ARG A 33 14.40 8.52 -0.36
CA ARG A 33 15.77 8.61 0.18
C ARG A 33 16.57 9.64 -0.62
N GLU A 34 17.50 10.32 0.06
CA GLU A 34 18.38 11.28 -0.58
C GLU A 34 19.13 10.64 -1.77
N ALA A 35 19.15 11.35 -2.90
CA ALA A 35 19.65 10.81 -4.15
C ALA A 35 21.14 10.42 -4.09
N SER A 36 21.97 11.19 -3.36
CA SER A 36 23.38 10.91 -3.17
C SER A 36 23.65 9.61 -2.43
N ASP A 37 22.90 9.37 -1.35
CA ASP A 37 23.04 8.19 -0.51
C ASP A 37 22.53 6.93 -1.24
N LEU A 38 21.39 7.07 -1.90
CA LEU A 38 20.81 6.00 -2.70
C LEU A 38 21.72 5.63 -3.88
N PHE A 39 22.31 6.63 -4.55
CA PHE A 39 23.26 6.40 -5.64
C PHE A 39 24.50 5.66 -5.16
N THR A 40 25.07 6.06 -4.03
CA THR A 40 26.27 5.43 -3.46
C THR A 40 26.01 3.98 -3.11
N GLU A 41 24.90 3.68 -2.42
CA GLU A 41 24.52 2.31 -2.08
C GLU A 41 24.25 1.47 -3.33
N PHE A 42 23.46 2.00 -4.26
CA PHE A 42 23.10 1.28 -5.48
C PHE A 42 24.32 0.98 -6.34
N ARG A 43 25.25 1.95 -6.46
CA ARG A 43 26.52 1.76 -7.15
C ARG A 43 27.37 0.67 -6.48
N THR A 44 27.42 0.61 -5.15
CA THR A 44 28.12 -0.45 -4.42
C THR A 44 27.51 -1.81 -4.74
N VAL A 45 26.20 -1.92 -4.67
CA VAL A 45 25.49 -3.15 -5.05
C VAL A 45 25.78 -3.55 -6.49
N LEU A 46 25.84 -2.62 -7.44
CA LEU A 46 26.13 -2.90 -8.84
C LEU A 46 27.60 -3.25 -9.14
N SER A 47 28.55 -2.74 -8.34
CA SER A 47 29.98 -2.96 -8.57
C SER A 47 30.44 -4.37 -8.20
N GLU A 48 29.70 -5.11 -7.40
CA GLU A 48 30.09 -6.44 -6.94
C GLU A 48 29.94 -7.54 -8.02
N ALA A 49 28.85 -7.54 -8.78
CA ALA A 49 28.60 -8.43 -9.91
C ALA A 49 27.31 -8.03 -10.67
N SER A 50 27.02 -8.68 -11.81
CA SER A 50 25.77 -8.51 -12.54
C SER A 50 24.56 -8.93 -11.69
N ILE A 51 23.43 -8.25 -11.88
CA ILE A 51 22.16 -8.56 -11.21
C ILE A 51 21.37 -9.53 -12.10
N ASP A 52 20.88 -10.63 -11.53
CA ASP A 52 19.99 -11.56 -12.22
C ASP A 52 18.54 -11.11 -12.12
N TRP A 53 18.16 -10.56 -10.95
CA TRP A 53 16.80 -10.13 -10.64
C TRP A 53 16.76 -8.78 -9.96
N LEU A 54 15.94 -7.87 -10.50
CA LEU A 54 15.62 -6.59 -9.87
C LEU A 54 14.11 -6.58 -9.54
N VAL A 55 13.80 -6.53 -8.26
CA VAL A 55 12.44 -6.66 -7.73
C VAL A 55 11.95 -5.33 -7.16
N PHE A 56 10.84 -4.85 -7.67
CA PHE A 56 10.18 -3.64 -7.17
C PHE A 56 8.98 -4.00 -6.29
N MET A 57 9.06 -3.62 -5.03
CA MET A 57 8.01 -3.88 -4.04
C MET A 57 6.92 -2.78 -3.99
N SER A 58 7.07 -1.70 -4.77
CA SER A 58 6.08 -0.62 -4.83
C SER A 58 6.24 0.26 -6.07
N PRO A 59 5.16 0.97 -6.52
CA PRO A 59 5.27 2.00 -7.56
C PRO A 59 6.18 3.17 -7.17
N VAL A 60 6.22 3.53 -5.87
CA VAL A 60 7.10 4.60 -5.35
C VAL A 60 8.57 4.22 -5.53
N GLY A 61 8.91 2.97 -5.24
CA GLY A 61 10.27 2.46 -5.47
C GLY A 61 10.71 2.58 -6.94
N VAL A 62 9.78 2.32 -7.88
CA VAL A 62 10.04 2.54 -9.31
C VAL A 62 10.33 4.02 -9.58
N GLN A 63 9.46 4.93 -9.15
CA GLN A 63 9.62 6.36 -9.37
C GLN A 63 10.95 6.89 -8.82
N VAL A 64 11.29 6.52 -7.58
CA VAL A 64 12.52 6.97 -6.91
C VAL A 64 13.75 6.46 -7.66
N LEU A 65 13.79 5.15 -7.97
CA LEU A 65 14.96 4.57 -8.65
C LEU A 65 15.12 5.11 -10.08
N PHE A 66 14.04 5.25 -10.85
CA PHE A 66 14.12 5.80 -12.21
C PHE A 66 14.45 7.29 -12.23
N ASN A 67 14.02 8.06 -11.21
CA ASN A 67 14.49 9.44 -11.04
C ASN A 67 16.00 9.48 -10.79
N LEU A 68 16.49 8.60 -9.93
CA LEU A 68 17.94 8.48 -9.68
C LEU A 68 18.70 8.17 -10.97
N LEU A 69 18.22 7.20 -11.77
CA LEU A 69 18.82 6.83 -13.05
C LEU A 69 18.88 8.02 -14.02
N ARG A 70 17.83 8.82 -14.10
CA ARG A 70 17.78 10.03 -14.95
C ARG A 70 18.74 11.12 -14.49
N THR A 71 18.83 11.34 -13.18
CA THR A 71 19.65 12.42 -12.59
C THR A 71 21.13 12.11 -12.70
N HIS A 72 21.54 10.86 -12.59
CA HIS A 72 22.94 10.44 -12.60
C HIS A 72 23.38 9.88 -13.96
N GLY A 73 22.59 10.08 -15.01
CA GLY A 73 22.99 9.88 -16.40
C GLY A 73 23.34 8.44 -16.76
N ASN A 74 24.16 8.26 -17.76
CA ASN A 74 24.41 7.04 -18.51
C ASN A 74 25.18 5.91 -17.79
N LEU A 75 25.53 6.04 -16.53
CA LEU A 75 26.36 5.04 -15.84
C LEU A 75 25.55 3.82 -15.36
N LEU A 76 24.33 4.04 -14.86
CA LEU A 76 23.55 2.98 -14.21
C LEU A 76 22.93 1.96 -15.17
N PRO A 77 22.38 2.31 -16.35
CA PRO A 77 21.87 1.32 -17.28
C PRO A 77 22.92 0.33 -17.76
N SER A 78 24.15 0.79 -18.01
CA SER A 78 25.27 -0.09 -18.41
C SER A 78 25.75 -0.99 -17.25
N MET A 79 25.60 -0.56 -16.02
CA MET A 79 25.98 -1.31 -14.82
C MET A 79 24.89 -2.31 -14.38
N LEU A 80 23.62 -2.03 -14.66
CA LEU A 80 22.50 -2.95 -14.33
C LEU A 80 22.60 -4.28 -15.09
N GLY A 81 23.23 -4.30 -16.25
CA GLY A 81 23.19 -5.44 -17.13
C GLY A 81 21.80 -5.59 -17.75
N ASN A 82 21.29 -6.83 -17.80
CA ASN A 82 19.94 -7.14 -18.27
C ASN A 82 19.17 -8.01 -17.26
N PRO A 83 18.90 -7.49 -16.05
CA PRO A 83 18.22 -8.27 -15.03
C PRO A 83 16.77 -8.57 -15.44
N ARG A 84 16.25 -9.68 -14.99
CA ARG A 84 14.81 -9.91 -15.02
C ARG A 84 14.11 -8.99 -14.04
N ILE A 85 13.10 -8.28 -14.53
CA ILE A 85 12.37 -7.28 -13.71
C ILE A 85 11.10 -7.91 -13.15
N VAL A 86 10.91 -7.78 -11.85
CA VAL A 86 9.73 -8.25 -11.14
C VAL A 86 9.03 -7.07 -10.47
N ALA A 87 7.73 -6.97 -10.66
CA ALA A 87 6.85 -6.08 -9.94
C ALA A 87 5.99 -6.88 -8.96
N VAL A 88 5.86 -6.44 -7.72
CA VAL A 88 5.01 -7.12 -6.73
C VAL A 88 3.54 -7.20 -7.16
N GLY A 89 3.06 -6.29 -7.99
CA GLY A 89 1.67 -6.25 -8.44
C GLY A 89 1.42 -5.31 -9.61
N PRO A 90 0.15 -5.25 -10.09
CA PRO A 90 -0.21 -4.55 -11.33
C PRO A 90 0.14 -3.07 -11.35
N LYS A 91 -0.05 -2.34 -10.24
CA LYS A 91 0.30 -0.89 -10.15
C LYS A 91 1.81 -0.65 -10.25
N THR A 92 2.61 -1.55 -9.68
CA THR A 92 4.07 -1.49 -9.80
C THR A 92 4.52 -1.82 -11.23
N ARG A 93 3.88 -2.81 -11.87
CA ARG A 93 4.09 -3.12 -13.28
C ARG A 93 3.76 -1.92 -14.17
N GLN A 94 2.60 -1.30 -13.95
CA GLN A 94 2.19 -0.09 -14.69
C GLN A 94 3.26 1.00 -14.57
N ALA A 95 3.72 1.32 -13.35
CA ALA A 95 4.77 2.31 -13.12
C ALA A 95 6.07 1.98 -13.88
N LEU A 96 6.46 0.70 -13.96
CA LEU A 96 7.62 0.26 -14.75
C LEU A 96 7.37 0.43 -16.26
N THR A 97 6.18 0.09 -16.75
CA THR A 97 5.80 0.26 -18.16
C THR A 97 5.84 1.73 -18.58
N GLU A 98 5.37 2.64 -17.72
CA GLU A 98 5.45 4.09 -17.93
C GLU A 98 6.89 4.61 -18.00
N GLN A 99 7.85 3.89 -17.40
CA GLN A 99 9.29 4.15 -17.54
C GLN A 99 9.94 3.47 -18.75
N GLY A 100 9.15 2.79 -19.58
CA GLY A 100 9.62 2.11 -20.80
C GLY A 100 10.09 0.67 -20.60
N VAL A 101 9.93 0.08 -19.42
CA VAL A 101 10.25 -1.32 -19.14
C VAL A 101 9.13 -2.21 -19.71
N ARG A 102 9.48 -3.13 -20.61
CA ARG A 102 8.47 -3.95 -21.33
C ARG A 102 8.27 -5.33 -20.69
N ASP A 103 9.34 -6.03 -20.36
CA ASP A 103 9.29 -7.40 -19.86
C ASP A 103 9.29 -7.42 -18.33
N VAL A 104 8.09 -7.24 -17.74
CA VAL A 104 7.90 -7.20 -16.30
C VAL A 104 7.10 -8.40 -15.83
N LEU A 105 7.70 -9.22 -14.98
CA LEU A 105 7.05 -10.35 -14.35
C LEU A 105 6.22 -9.89 -13.15
N VAL A 106 5.06 -10.51 -12.94
CA VAL A 106 4.17 -10.23 -11.81
C VAL A 106 3.72 -11.56 -11.21
N PRO A 107 3.78 -11.75 -9.89
CA PRO A 107 3.33 -12.98 -9.25
C PRO A 107 1.80 -13.13 -9.32
N ALA A 108 1.30 -14.36 -9.12
CA ALA A 108 -0.13 -14.64 -9.06
C ALA A 108 -0.80 -13.98 -7.84
N THR A 109 -0.10 -13.91 -6.70
CA THR A 109 -0.50 -13.18 -5.50
C THR A 109 0.43 -11.99 -5.28
N TYR A 110 -0.15 -10.81 -5.01
CA TYR A 110 0.59 -9.53 -4.92
C TYR A 110 1.17 -9.31 -3.52
N THR A 111 1.94 -10.29 -3.06
CA THR A 111 2.56 -10.35 -1.74
C THR A 111 4.05 -10.70 -1.83
N SER A 112 4.78 -10.55 -0.73
CA SER A 112 6.17 -11.01 -0.62
C SER A 112 6.30 -12.51 -0.85
N GLU A 113 5.31 -13.30 -0.39
CA GLU A 113 5.23 -14.73 -0.60
C GLU A 113 5.09 -15.08 -2.09
N GLY A 114 4.17 -14.40 -2.78
CA GLY A 114 3.97 -14.59 -4.23
C GLY A 114 5.22 -14.24 -5.05
N VAL A 115 5.93 -13.16 -4.67
CA VAL A 115 7.23 -12.82 -5.28
C VAL A 115 8.25 -13.95 -5.04
N ALA A 116 8.35 -14.48 -3.82
CA ALA A 116 9.26 -15.58 -3.53
C ALA A 116 8.92 -16.85 -4.32
N GLU A 117 7.64 -17.16 -4.49
CA GLU A 117 7.16 -18.30 -5.31
C GLU A 117 7.50 -18.10 -6.78
N LEU A 118 7.23 -16.91 -7.34
CA LEU A 118 7.54 -16.57 -8.72
C LEU A 118 9.04 -16.75 -9.03
N LEU A 119 9.92 -16.18 -8.19
CA LEU A 119 11.35 -16.30 -8.39
C LEU A 119 11.80 -17.77 -8.30
N SER A 120 11.23 -18.53 -7.38
CA SER A 120 11.56 -19.94 -7.14
C SER A 120 11.14 -20.86 -8.29
N SER A 121 10.01 -20.55 -8.93
CA SER A 121 9.49 -21.35 -10.06
C SER A 121 10.14 -21.01 -11.40
N SER A 122 10.66 -19.78 -11.55
CA SER A 122 11.12 -19.25 -12.84
C SER A 122 12.57 -19.55 -13.17
N SER A 123 13.43 -19.89 -12.19
CA SER A 123 14.86 -20.15 -12.44
C SER A 123 15.56 -20.71 -11.21
N ARG A 124 16.84 -21.13 -11.42
CA ARG A 124 17.73 -21.46 -10.33
C ARG A 124 18.00 -20.21 -9.52
N LEU A 125 17.63 -20.24 -8.23
CA LEU A 125 17.95 -19.16 -7.28
C LEU A 125 19.32 -19.35 -6.63
N ASP A 126 19.83 -20.57 -6.65
CA ASP A 126 21.14 -20.88 -6.08
C ASP A 126 22.24 -20.09 -6.80
N GLY A 127 22.95 -19.26 -6.05
CA GLY A 127 23.94 -18.32 -6.56
C GLY A 127 23.38 -17.10 -7.27
N ALA A 128 22.08 -17.03 -7.56
CA ALA A 128 21.47 -15.90 -8.25
C ALA A 128 21.51 -14.61 -7.42
N ARG A 129 21.81 -13.51 -8.07
CA ARG A 129 21.87 -12.20 -7.43
C ARG A 129 20.56 -11.45 -7.56
N VAL A 130 19.90 -11.22 -6.42
CA VAL A 130 18.59 -10.59 -6.33
C VAL A 130 18.70 -9.24 -5.63
N VAL A 131 18.26 -8.17 -6.29
CA VAL A 131 18.17 -6.84 -5.69
C VAL A 131 16.70 -6.49 -5.44
N LEU A 132 16.38 -6.15 -4.19
CA LEU A 132 15.06 -5.76 -3.75
C LEU A 132 14.99 -4.23 -3.56
N ALA A 133 14.26 -3.51 -4.42
CA ALA A 133 13.96 -2.09 -4.23
C ALA A 133 12.69 -1.95 -3.38
N ARG A 134 12.84 -1.50 -2.12
CA ARG A 134 11.76 -1.52 -1.13
C ARG A 134 11.81 -0.34 -0.15
N SER A 135 10.78 -0.20 0.70
CA SER A 135 10.79 0.78 1.79
C SER A 135 11.64 0.30 2.98
N SER A 136 12.02 1.25 3.84
CA SER A 136 12.73 0.94 5.09
C SER A 136 11.89 0.12 6.07
N GLU A 137 10.57 0.20 6.01
CA GLU A 137 9.63 -0.52 6.88
C GLU A 137 9.29 -1.93 6.38
N ALA A 138 9.83 -2.33 5.21
CA ALA A 138 9.59 -3.67 4.68
C ALA A 138 10.23 -4.73 5.60
N ASN A 139 9.47 -5.78 5.92
CA ASN A 139 10.01 -6.89 6.71
C ASN A 139 11.04 -7.71 5.92
N GLU A 140 11.93 -8.39 6.63
CA GLU A 140 13.00 -9.19 6.03
C GLU A 140 12.54 -10.57 5.50
N SER A 141 11.25 -10.90 5.59
CA SER A 141 10.76 -12.26 5.26
C SER A 141 11.06 -12.67 3.82
N LEU A 142 10.91 -11.74 2.86
CA LEU A 142 11.22 -12.01 1.45
C LEU A 142 12.72 -12.26 1.25
N ALA A 143 13.58 -11.38 1.77
CA ALA A 143 15.02 -11.52 1.66
C ALA A 143 15.50 -12.85 2.29
N THR A 144 15.01 -13.16 3.49
CA THR A 144 15.33 -14.40 4.21
C THR A 144 14.89 -15.62 3.39
N ARG A 145 13.67 -15.65 2.86
CA ARG A 145 13.15 -16.78 2.06
C ARG A 145 13.96 -17.02 0.80
N LEU A 146 14.38 -15.96 0.11
CA LEU A 146 15.22 -16.08 -1.09
C LEU A 146 16.63 -16.56 -0.74
N ALA A 147 17.22 -16.02 0.34
CA ALA A 147 18.53 -16.44 0.83
C ALA A 147 18.54 -17.92 1.25
N MET A 148 17.49 -18.41 1.92
CA MET A 148 17.33 -19.82 2.27
C MET A 148 17.28 -20.76 1.06
N ARG A 149 17.04 -20.21 -0.15
CA ARG A 149 17.05 -20.95 -1.43
C ARG A 149 18.32 -20.71 -2.24
N GLY A 150 19.37 -20.20 -1.58
CA GLY A 150 20.70 -20.00 -2.17
C GLY A 150 20.91 -18.69 -2.91
N ALA A 151 19.92 -17.77 -2.92
CA ALA A 151 20.09 -16.48 -3.58
C ALA A 151 20.99 -15.53 -2.77
N ASN A 152 21.80 -14.74 -3.47
CA ASN A 152 22.53 -13.61 -2.92
C ASN A 152 21.63 -12.37 -2.96
N VAL A 153 21.02 -12.02 -1.83
CA VAL A 153 20.00 -10.96 -1.76
C VAL A 153 20.58 -9.67 -1.22
N SER A 154 20.45 -8.59 -1.99
CA SER A 154 20.72 -7.22 -1.56
C SER A 154 19.42 -6.43 -1.49
N SER A 155 19.16 -5.76 -0.37
CA SER A 155 18.01 -4.86 -0.20
C SER A 155 18.47 -3.42 -0.34
N VAL A 156 17.85 -2.67 -1.26
CA VAL A 156 18.07 -1.24 -1.43
C VAL A 156 16.86 -0.49 -0.92
N THR A 157 17.06 0.30 0.13
CA THR A 157 16.02 1.17 0.68
C THR A 157 15.87 2.39 -0.21
N VAL A 158 14.74 2.49 -0.91
CA VAL A 158 14.49 3.59 -1.85
C VAL A 158 13.65 4.72 -1.27
N TYR A 159 12.85 4.46 -0.24
CA TYR A 159 12.09 5.45 0.51
C TYR A 159 11.79 4.95 1.92
N SER A 160 11.42 5.86 2.79
CA SER A 160 10.85 5.57 4.12
C SER A 160 9.42 6.08 4.23
N SER A 161 8.70 5.56 5.21
CA SER A 161 7.38 6.04 5.59
C SER A 161 7.43 6.69 6.97
N SER A 162 6.80 7.84 7.11
CA SER A 162 6.71 8.55 8.39
C SER A 162 5.28 9.02 8.66
N LEU A 163 5.04 9.51 9.88
CA LEU A 163 3.83 10.27 10.15
C LEU A 163 3.85 11.55 9.32
N PRO A 164 2.70 11.98 8.75
CA PRO A 164 2.59 13.28 8.11
C PRO A 164 2.97 14.40 9.05
N GLN A 165 3.56 15.46 8.52
CA GLN A 165 3.93 16.66 9.31
C GLN A 165 2.70 17.42 9.78
N ASN A 166 1.59 17.37 9.02
CA ASN A 166 0.32 17.94 9.41
C ASN A 166 -0.73 16.84 9.63
N ASP A 167 -1.65 17.10 10.54
CA ASP A 167 -2.74 16.21 10.93
C ASP A 167 -4.14 16.72 10.48
N LEU A 168 -4.19 17.75 9.64
CA LEU A 168 -5.43 18.42 9.21
C LEU A 168 -6.47 17.46 8.65
N THR A 169 -6.05 16.47 7.84
CA THR A 169 -6.99 15.52 7.24
C THR A 169 -7.53 14.53 8.26
N VAL A 170 -6.74 14.19 9.29
CA VAL A 170 -7.19 13.34 10.40
C VAL A 170 -8.10 14.15 11.34
N THR A 171 -7.75 15.40 11.63
CA THR A 171 -8.60 16.32 12.41
C THR A 171 -9.97 16.44 11.75
N ARG A 172 -10.00 16.72 10.44
CA ARG A 172 -11.26 16.79 9.69
C ARG A 172 -12.04 15.47 9.72
N LEU A 173 -11.35 14.31 9.62
CA LEU A 173 -12.04 13.02 9.76
C LEU A 173 -12.72 12.90 11.12
N VAL A 174 -12.02 13.24 12.22
CA VAL A 174 -12.57 13.15 13.57
C VAL A 174 -13.77 14.09 13.75
N GLU A 175 -13.69 15.32 13.21
CA GLU A 175 -14.82 16.26 13.22
C GLU A 175 -16.01 15.70 12.44
N THR A 176 -15.79 15.18 11.23
CA THR A 176 -16.84 14.60 10.37
C THR A 176 -17.47 13.35 11.01
N LEU A 177 -16.66 12.55 11.73
CA LEU A 177 -17.16 11.41 12.50
C LEU A 177 -18.07 11.85 13.67
N LYS A 178 -17.71 12.93 14.39
CA LYS A 178 -18.53 13.48 15.47
C LYS A 178 -19.86 14.05 15.00
N GLU A 179 -19.93 14.45 13.73
CA GLU A 179 -21.14 14.95 13.08
C GLU A 179 -21.98 13.83 12.43
N ASP A 180 -21.56 12.56 12.58
CA ASP A 180 -22.21 11.39 11.96
C ASP A 180 -22.34 11.49 10.42
N LEU A 181 -21.32 12.04 9.77
CA LEU A 181 -21.28 12.28 8.33
C LEU A 181 -20.32 11.32 7.58
N VAL A 182 -19.94 10.20 8.20
CA VAL A 182 -19.03 9.21 7.60
C VAL A 182 -19.71 7.85 7.54
N ASP A 183 -20.14 7.43 6.37
CA ASP A 183 -20.79 6.13 6.18
C ASP A 183 -19.80 4.95 6.23
N GLY A 184 -18.56 5.19 5.80
CA GLY A 184 -17.57 4.11 5.82
C GLY A 184 -16.12 4.57 5.64
N ILE A 185 -15.19 3.74 6.14
CA ILE A 185 -13.76 4.00 6.09
C ILE A 185 -13.02 2.79 5.52
N LEU A 186 -12.27 2.99 4.42
CA LEU A 186 -11.35 1.99 3.89
C LEU A 186 -9.93 2.25 4.38
N PHE A 187 -9.37 1.29 5.09
CA PHE A 187 -7.96 1.26 5.47
C PHE A 187 -7.14 0.53 4.42
N THR A 188 -6.20 1.25 3.78
CA THR A 188 -5.42 0.73 2.65
C THR A 188 -4.08 0.11 3.03
N SER A 189 -3.71 0.13 4.31
CA SER A 189 -2.55 -0.58 4.86
C SER A 189 -2.61 -0.65 6.39
N SER A 190 -1.88 -1.61 6.98
CA SER A 190 -1.72 -1.71 8.44
C SER A 190 -1.00 -0.50 9.03
N LEU A 191 -0.06 0.09 8.29
CA LEU A 191 0.64 1.31 8.69
C LEU A 191 -0.32 2.49 8.72
N SER A 192 -1.19 2.64 7.70
CA SER A 192 -2.18 3.72 7.68
C SER A 192 -3.17 3.63 8.84
N ALA A 193 -3.58 2.41 9.22
CA ALA A 193 -4.39 2.20 10.41
C ALA A 193 -3.65 2.62 11.70
N THR A 194 -2.43 2.12 11.90
CA THR A 194 -1.61 2.48 13.08
C THR A 194 -1.42 3.99 13.19
N ASN A 195 -1.11 4.65 12.09
CA ASN A 195 -0.82 6.08 12.07
C ASN A 195 -2.09 6.92 12.28
N LEU A 196 -3.25 6.48 11.76
CA LEU A 196 -4.52 7.15 12.05
C LEU A 196 -4.76 7.23 13.56
N PHE A 197 -4.64 6.11 14.26
CA PHE A 197 -4.82 6.06 15.71
C PHE A 197 -3.80 6.93 16.45
N ARG A 198 -2.53 6.88 16.05
CA ARG A 198 -1.46 7.72 16.64
C ARG A 198 -1.70 9.22 16.47
N ILE A 199 -2.22 9.63 15.33
CA ILE A 199 -2.52 11.05 15.08
C ILE A 199 -3.79 11.43 15.81
N ALA A 200 -4.85 10.62 15.71
CA ALA A 200 -6.14 10.90 16.33
C ALA A 200 -6.07 10.95 17.86
N GLU A 201 -5.16 10.20 18.51
CA GLU A 201 -4.92 10.24 19.97
C GLU A 201 -4.55 11.64 20.49
N ARG A 202 -4.05 12.52 19.63
CA ARG A 202 -3.77 13.93 19.96
C ARG A 202 -5.02 14.81 19.96
N ILE A 203 -6.13 14.32 19.41
CA ILE A 203 -7.37 15.05 19.14
C ILE A 203 -8.52 14.53 20.01
N VAL A 204 -8.62 13.21 20.16
CA VAL A 204 -9.65 12.52 20.95
C VAL A 204 -9.04 11.34 21.69
N SER A 205 -9.73 10.85 22.74
CA SER A 205 -9.30 9.59 23.37
C SER A 205 -9.48 8.39 22.43
N LEU A 206 -8.64 7.35 22.58
CA LEU A 206 -8.76 6.13 21.77
C LEU A 206 -10.11 5.45 21.96
N ASN A 207 -10.70 5.50 23.16
CA ASN A 207 -12.04 4.98 23.44
C ASN A 207 -13.12 5.75 22.70
N GLU A 208 -13.00 7.06 22.61
CA GLU A 208 -13.92 7.90 21.83
C GLU A 208 -13.78 7.62 20.34
N LEU A 209 -12.54 7.54 19.84
CA LEU A 209 -12.28 7.20 18.45
C LEU A 209 -12.89 5.83 18.07
N ALA A 210 -12.72 4.82 18.93
CA ALA A 210 -13.27 3.48 18.69
C ALA A 210 -14.80 3.55 18.58
N ARG A 211 -15.48 4.26 19.45
CA ARG A 211 -16.95 4.45 19.38
C ARG A 211 -17.39 5.16 18.11
N LEU A 212 -16.70 6.23 17.72
CA LEU A 212 -16.99 6.94 16.48
C LEU A 212 -16.80 6.06 15.23
N LEU A 213 -15.92 5.07 15.29
CA LEU A 213 -15.68 4.12 14.22
C LEU A 213 -16.69 2.95 14.19
N ASP A 214 -17.32 2.62 15.32
CA ASP A 214 -18.30 1.53 15.41
C ASP A 214 -19.56 1.80 14.56
N ASP A 215 -19.91 3.06 14.34
CA ASP A 215 -21.06 3.49 13.53
C ASP A 215 -20.75 3.46 12.01
N CYS A 216 -19.48 3.33 11.63
CA CYS A 216 -19.03 3.32 10.24
C CYS A 216 -18.87 1.91 9.68
N LEU A 217 -19.05 1.77 8.37
CA LEU A 217 -18.64 0.54 7.66
C LEU A 217 -17.11 0.50 7.53
N ILE A 218 -16.45 -0.42 8.20
CA ILE A 218 -15.00 -0.53 8.21
C ILE A 218 -14.49 -1.54 7.18
N GLY A 219 -13.80 -1.05 6.16
CA GLY A 219 -13.12 -1.86 5.16
C GLY A 219 -11.62 -2.00 5.44
N ALA A 220 -11.09 -3.22 5.35
CA ALA A 220 -9.66 -3.49 5.34
C ALA A 220 -9.23 -3.99 3.97
N ILE A 221 -8.17 -3.42 3.39
CA ILE A 221 -7.66 -3.82 2.07
C ILE A 221 -7.24 -5.30 2.01
N GLY A 222 -6.85 -5.88 3.12
CA GLY A 222 -6.37 -7.26 3.21
C GLY A 222 -6.13 -7.73 4.64
N PRO A 223 -5.74 -9.01 4.82
CA PRO A 223 -5.69 -9.68 6.13
C PRO A 223 -4.76 -9.02 7.14
N ILE A 224 -3.58 -8.53 6.71
CA ILE A 224 -2.63 -7.85 7.60
C ILE A 224 -3.24 -6.56 8.15
N THR A 225 -3.98 -5.82 7.32
CA THR A 225 -4.68 -4.60 7.74
C THR A 225 -5.85 -4.92 8.66
N ALA A 226 -6.62 -5.96 8.34
CA ALA A 226 -7.73 -6.42 9.17
C ALA A 226 -7.26 -6.86 10.57
N GLU A 227 -6.18 -7.62 10.64
CA GLU A 227 -5.58 -8.04 11.91
C GLU A 227 -5.07 -6.84 12.73
N LYS A 228 -4.44 -5.86 12.07
CA LYS A 228 -3.99 -4.63 12.73
C LYS A 228 -5.17 -3.86 13.32
N LEU A 229 -6.28 -3.70 12.58
CA LEU A 229 -7.49 -3.03 13.06
C LEU A 229 -8.06 -3.72 14.31
N ARG A 230 -8.16 -5.06 14.30
CA ARG A 230 -8.62 -5.82 15.49
C ARG A 230 -7.73 -5.56 16.72
N ARG A 231 -6.41 -5.51 16.54
CA ARG A 231 -5.47 -5.17 17.63
C ARG A 231 -5.61 -3.73 18.12
N LEU A 232 -6.14 -2.83 17.29
CA LEU A 232 -6.47 -1.44 17.65
C LEU A 232 -7.88 -1.30 18.22
N GLY A 233 -8.61 -2.42 18.45
CA GLY A 233 -9.96 -2.42 19.00
C GLY A 233 -11.06 -2.18 17.98
N VAL A 234 -10.76 -2.16 16.67
CA VAL A 234 -11.73 -1.95 15.60
C VAL A 234 -11.96 -3.23 14.82
N LYS A 235 -13.21 -3.66 14.70
CA LYS A 235 -13.59 -4.83 13.92
C LYS A 235 -13.84 -4.43 12.47
N PRO A 236 -13.05 -4.90 11.48
CA PRO A 236 -13.37 -4.68 10.09
C PRO A 236 -14.62 -5.48 9.69
N ASP A 237 -15.55 -4.82 8.97
CA ASP A 237 -16.78 -5.43 8.46
C ASP A 237 -16.52 -6.21 7.17
N LEU A 238 -15.58 -5.73 6.35
CA LEU A 238 -15.31 -6.33 5.05
C LEU A 238 -13.81 -6.31 4.68
N GLN A 239 -13.49 -7.30 3.86
CA GLN A 239 -12.18 -7.48 3.26
C GLN A 239 -12.38 -8.11 1.87
N PRO A 240 -11.81 -7.56 0.78
CA PRO A 240 -11.93 -8.14 -0.55
C PRO A 240 -11.06 -9.39 -0.69
N ASP A 241 -11.40 -10.26 -1.64
CA ASP A 241 -10.60 -11.44 -1.99
C ASP A 241 -9.28 -11.03 -2.70
N ARG A 242 -9.35 -9.98 -3.50
CA ARG A 242 -8.18 -9.35 -4.12
C ARG A 242 -7.91 -8.03 -3.41
N TYR A 243 -6.68 -7.81 -3.03
CA TYR A 243 -6.24 -6.64 -2.26
C TYR A 243 -6.12 -5.39 -3.15
N LEU A 244 -7.22 -5.07 -3.86
CA LEU A 244 -7.34 -3.93 -4.77
C LEU A 244 -8.29 -2.88 -4.18
N ILE A 245 -7.89 -1.62 -4.24
CA ILE A 245 -8.67 -0.50 -3.70
C ILE A 245 -10.04 -0.39 -4.36
N GLU A 246 -10.09 -0.51 -5.68
CA GLU A 246 -11.35 -0.40 -6.44
C GLU A 246 -12.31 -1.53 -6.09
N GLU A 247 -11.83 -2.76 -5.90
CA GLU A 247 -12.63 -3.90 -5.49
C GLU A 247 -13.15 -3.71 -4.06
N SER A 248 -12.30 -3.23 -3.15
CA SER A 248 -12.70 -2.86 -1.79
C SER A 248 -13.81 -1.81 -1.78
N LEU A 249 -13.68 -0.76 -2.60
CA LEU A 249 -14.67 0.31 -2.69
C LEU A 249 -16.00 -0.16 -3.30
N ARG A 250 -15.96 -1.05 -4.31
CA ARG A 250 -17.18 -1.66 -4.86
C ARG A 250 -17.90 -2.49 -3.81
N LEU A 251 -17.18 -3.33 -3.07
CA LEU A 251 -17.72 -4.15 -2.00
C LEU A 251 -18.33 -3.28 -0.89
N MET A 252 -17.66 -2.18 -0.52
CA MET A 252 -18.23 -1.19 0.42
C MET A 252 -19.52 -0.58 -0.11
N ALA A 253 -19.53 -0.19 -1.40
CA ALA A 253 -20.71 0.39 -2.04
C ALA A 253 -21.91 -0.54 -2.02
N GLU A 254 -21.71 -1.81 -2.32
CA GLU A 254 -22.75 -2.83 -2.28
C GLU A 254 -23.29 -3.03 -0.87
N THR A 255 -22.38 -3.06 0.12
CA THR A 255 -22.77 -3.26 1.53
C THR A 255 -23.55 -2.08 2.08
N LEU A 256 -23.13 -0.84 1.80
CA LEU A 256 -23.86 0.36 2.26
C LEU A 256 -25.25 0.44 1.63
N ARG A 257 -25.40 0.20 0.33
CA ARG A 257 -26.72 0.19 -0.34
C ARG A 257 -27.67 -0.86 0.27
N ARG A 258 -27.16 -2.02 0.68
CA ARG A 258 -27.96 -3.04 1.38
C ARG A 258 -28.42 -2.53 2.74
N ARG A 259 -27.52 -1.92 3.54
CA ARG A 259 -27.87 -1.33 4.85
C ARG A 259 -28.97 -0.27 4.71
N GLU A 260 -28.86 0.61 3.71
CA GLU A 260 -29.91 1.64 3.42
C GLU A 260 -31.25 1.00 3.06
N SER A 261 -31.24 -0.03 2.21
CA SER A 261 -32.47 -0.72 1.79
C SER A 261 -33.14 -1.46 2.94
N ASP A 262 -32.37 -2.09 3.81
CA ASP A 262 -32.88 -2.79 4.99
C ASP A 262 -33.48 -1.82 6.00
N THR A 263 -32.82 -0.67 6.21
CA THR A 263 -33.33 0.40 7.09
C THR A 263 -34.62 1.00 6.55
N ALA A 264 -34.70 1.27 5.25
CA ALA A 264 -35.92 1.77 4.61
C ALA A 264 -37.10 0.75 4.70
N ALA A 265 -36.82 -0.55 4.59
CA ALA A 265 -37.80 -1.60 4.72
C ALA A 265 -38.37 -1.70 6.15
N ILE A 266 -37.53 -1.50 7.17
CA ILE A 266 -37.97 -1.52 8.59
C ILE A 266 -38.86 -0.32 8.90
N ILE A 267 -38.57 0.88 8.36
CA ILE A 267 -39.37 2.10 8.56
C ILE A 267 -40.73 2.03 7.84
N SER A 268 -40.84 1.24 6.78
CA SER A 268 -42.07 1.12 5.97
C SER A 268 -43.08 0.12 6.51
N VAL A 269 -42.81 -0.60 7.61
CA VAL A 269 -43.79 -1.48 8.25
C VAL A 269 -44.77 -0.63 9.07
N PRO A 270 -46.06 -0.52 8.72
CA PRO A 270 -47.02 0.22 9.51
C PRO A 270 -47.15 -0.43 10.89
N PRO A 271 -47.38 0.34 11.97
CA PRO A 271 -47.64 -0.23 13.28
C PRO A 271 -48.86 -1.15 13.18
N GLY A 272 -48.62 -2.44 13.50
CA GLY A 272 -49.69 -3.44 13.48
C GLY A 272 -50.88 -3.00 14.33
N ASN A 273 -52.07 -3.11 13.77
CA ASN A 273 -53.36 -2.89 14.44
C ASN A 273 -53.55 -3.84 15.62
#